data_eca845c4d19241e1d6c6305feba76be2
#
_entry.id   eca845c4d19241e1d6c6305feba76be2
#
_cell.length_a   1.000
_cell.length_b   1.000
_cell.length_c   1.000
_cell.angle_alpha   90.00
_cell.angle_beta   90.00
_cell.angle_gamma   90.00
#
_symmetry.space_group_name_H-M   'P 1'
#
loop_
_entity.id
_entity.type
_entity.pdbx_description
1 polymer ?
#
loop_
_entity_poly.entity_id
_entity_poly.type
_entity_poly.pdbx_seq_one_letter_code
_entity_poly.pdbx_strand_id
1 'polypeptide(L)'
;MTGAVQVTDNPDPARAHSSPQMAVNPQTGELAIVETEVRSDYSCQVHLSADGGRTWQDGGALHEEPYTDCSRDPLNGPYATVAFANDGVLYVAYMASDPEQAGTDTLPVGIFLARSEDGGETFETHAVSAPDEEAPDKARPMLAVDPNDADTVHVSWMAQPGEGKSLAQVATTTNGGETFSEPTDLSLDKGGYQPRLAVGPDGTVHAVFPASSFHEEKSFDEVVRPLMYARSTDAGQSWSEATAIDPGNTGFYAMRKAVIAADSNDGTVYTVWYGNKKTTIDPKEEDVDIFMRRSTDGGDTWSDRVTINDDADEGYTNHYDPGIAIAPNGRVDVAWYDFRNSPYTERFPDGFQPPFNHDGFQDVYYSYSTDNGQTWSRDVRITDRIINREIGVWSNNIHSHMSVGIAATNAAASFAWQDTRNGNYRNEAEDVYAASAIHDPGARPAAAAEGSTSTLLWVLLGAAGGLGLAGVVLLVGMRVASRDPAPAGAPAPARGG
;
A
#
# COMPACT_ATOMS: atom_id res chain seq x y z
N MET A 1 -7.91 -3.45 -18.55
CA MET A 1 -8.51 -2.72 -17.41
C MET A 1 -10.02 -2.71 -17.54
N THR A 2 -10.76 -2.95 -16.45
CA THR A 2 -12.18 -2.60 -16.36
C THR A 2 -12.32 -1.08 -16.15
N GLY A 3 -13.52 -0.53 -16.35
CA GLY A 3 -13.81 0.84 -15.87
C GLY A 3 -13.84 0.90 -14.35
N ALA A 4 -13.56 2.07 -13.78
CA ALA A 4 -13.71 2.30 -12.35
C ALA A 4 -15.20 2.28 -11.94
N VAL A 5 -15.52 1.56 -10.87
CA VAL A 5 -16.88 1.43 -10.30
C VAL A 5 -16.86 1.99 -8.89
N GLN A 6 -17.85 2.84 -8.56
CA GLN A 6 -18.06 3.29 -7.18
C GLN A 6 -18.55 2.12 -6.34
N VAL A 7 -17.91 1.91 -5.18
CA VAL A 7 -18.22 0.84 -4.22
C VAL A 7 -19.23 1.34 -3.19
N THR A 8 -18.95 2.49 -2.59
CA THR A 8 -19.76 3.09 -1.53
C THR A 8 -20.98 3.83 -2.10
N ASP A 9 -22.15 3.64 -1.50
CA ASP A 9 -23.43 4.28 -1.91
C ASP A 9 -24.04 5.04 -0.72
N ASN A 10 -23.26 5.90 -0.09
CA ASN A 10 -23.72 6.76 1.00
C ASN A 10 -24.20 8.12 0.43
N PRO A 11 -25.47 8.48 0.59
CA PRO A 11 -26.01 9.75 0.08
C PRO A 11 -25.63 10.98 0.93
N ASP A 12 -25.03 10.81 2.11
CA ASP A 12 -24.63 11.92 2.97
C ASP A 12 -23.62 12.83 2.24
N PRO A 13 -23.92 14.11 2.07
CA PRO A 13 -22.98 15.03 1.42
C PRO A 13 -21.68 15.24 2.19
N ALA A 14 -21.64 14.90 3.48
CA ALA A 14 -20.46 15.00 4.32
C ALA A 14 -19.68 13.67 4.44
N ARG A 15 -20.11 12.62 3.75
CA ARG A 15 -19.48 11.30 3.80
C ARG A 15 -17.98 11.32 3.49
N ALA A 16 -17.24 10.47 4.12
CA ALA A 16 -15.81 10.32 3.87
C ALA A 16 -15.36 8.87 4.10
N HIS A 17 -15.41 8.10 3.03
CA HIS A 17 -15.00 6.69 3.01
C HIS A 17 -13.51 6.57 2.74
N SER A 18 -12.78 5.84 3.59
CA SER A 18 -11.33 5.87 3.66
C SER A 18 -10.72 4.47 3.84
N SER A 19 -9.44 4.36 3.48
CA SER A 19 -8.57 3.22 3.80
C SER A 19 -9.10 1.85 3.34
N PRO A 20 -9.59 1.69 2.10
CA PRO A 20 -10.14 0.42 1.65
C PRO A 20 -9.07 -0.67 1.63
N GLN A 21 -9.42 -1.85 2.16
CA GLN A 21 -8.66 -3.07 2.03
C GLN A 21 -9.50 -4.11 1.29
N MET A 22 -8.86 -4.95 0.48
CA MET A 22 -9.56 -5.89 -0.39
C MET A 22 -9.03 -7.31 -0.21
N ALA A 23 -9.94 -8.28 -0.27
CA ALA A 23 -9.64 -9.69 -0.32
C ALA A 23 -10.48 -10.40 -1.39
N VAL A 24 -10.03 -11.59 -1.80
CA VAL A 24 -10.75 -12.46 -2.72
C VAL A 24 -10.97 -13.83 -2.08
N ASN A 25 -12.19 -14.34 -2.17
CA ASN A 25 -12.52 -15.69 -1.74
C ASN A 25 -11.85 -16.71 -2.68
N PRO A 26 -10.94 -17.55 -2.18
CA PRO A 26 -10.17 -18.46 -3.02
C PRO A 26 -11.03 -19.56 -3.67
N GLN A 27 -12.22 -19.82 -3.14
CA GLN A 27 -13.14 -20.85 -3.65
C GLN A 27 -14.08 -20.31 -4.72
N THR A 28 -14.62 -19.11 -4.52
CA THR A 28 -15.69 -18.55 -5.36
C THR A 28 -15.21 -17.45 -6.30
N GLY A 29 -14.11 -16.76 -5.95
CA GLY A 29 -13.65 -15.55 -6.63
C GLY A 29 -14.43 -14.29 -6.24
N GLU A 30 -15.28 -14.37 -5.24
CA GLU A 30 -15.98 -13.24 -4.65
C GLU A 30 -14.98 -12.25 -4.04
N LEU A 31 -15.23 -10.95 -4.22
CA LEU A 31 -14.40 -9.89 -3.65
C LEU A 31 -15.08 -9.31 -2.42
N ALA A 32 -14.29 -9.04 -1.39
CA ALA A 32 -14.71 -8.26 -0.24
C ALA A 32 -13.81 -7.03 -0.10
N ILE A 33 -14.41 -5.88 0.20
CA ILE A 33 -13.73 -4.66 0.60
C ILE A 33 -14.20 -4.31 2.00
N VAL A 34 -13.28 -3.99 2.90
CA VAL A 34 -13.57 -3.28 4.13
C VAL A 34 -13.02 -1.88 4.03
N GLU A 35 -13.79 -0.90 4.46
CA GLU A 35 -13.39 0.49 4.52
C GLU A 35 -13.92 1.16 5.79
N THR A 36 -13.57 2.42 6.02
CA THR A 36 -14.00 3.15 7.19
C THR A 36 -14.62 4.47 6.79
N GLU A 37 -15.84 4.70 7.20
CA GLU A 37 -16.46 6.03 7.15
C GLU A 37 -15.95 6.84 8.34
N VAL A 38 -15.36 8.01 8.08
CA VAL A 38 -14.61 8.76 9.10
C VAL A 38 -15.22 10.11 9.47
N ARG A 39 -16.46 10.37 9.05
CA ARG A 39 -17.06 11.69 9.25
C ARG A 39 -18.54 11.67 9.66
N SER A 40 -19.37 10.87 8.98
CA SER A 40 -20.82 10.89 9.23
C SER A 40 -21.24 9.97 10.35
N ASP A 41 -20.76 8.74 10.39
CA ASP A 41 -21.15 7.74 11.39
C ASP A 41 -19.99 6.96 12.03
N TYR A 42 -18.76 7.19 11.57
CA TYR A 42 -17.56 6.57 12.11
C TYR A 42 -17.59 5.03 12.11
N SER A 43 -18.16 4.42 11.11
CA SER A 43 -18.33 2.97 11.00
C SER A 43 -17.24 2.30 10.17
N CYS A 44 -17.00 1.01 10.44
CA CYS A 44 -16.33 0.13 9.48
C CYS A 44 -17.39 -0.58 8.65
N GLN A 45 -17.25 -0.54 7.33
CA GLN A 45 -18.22 -1.11 6.40
C GLN A 45 -17.58 -2.18 5.53
N VAL A 46 -18.35 -3.24 5.27
CA VAL A 46 -17.96 -4.32 4.37
C VAL A 46 -18.78 -4.22 3.10
N HIS A 47 -18.13 -4.35 1.94
CA HIS A 47 -18.77 -4.39 0.63
C HIS A 47 -18.38 -5.67 -0.10
N LEU A 48 -19.34 -6.32 -0.72
CA LEU A 48 -19.20 -7.65 -1.33
C LEU A 48 -19.50 -7.56 -2.83
N SER A 49 -18.77 -8.32 -3.64
CA SER A 49 -19.02 -8.44 -5.08
C SER A 49 -18.84 -9.87 -5.55
N ALA A 50 -19.93 -10.47 -6.06
CA ALA A 50 -19.92 -11.82 -6.64
C ALA A 50 -19.65 -11.85 -8.15
N ASP A 51 -19.45 -10.67 -8.80
CA ASP A 51 -19.33 -10.55 -10.25
C ASP A 51 -17.99 -9.97 -10.73
N GLY A 52 -16.97 -10.04 -9.85
CA GLY A 52 -15.62 -9.58 -10.14
C GLY A 52 -15.49 -8.05 -10.09
N GLY A 53 -16.22 -7.40 -9.20
CA GLY A 53 -16.14 -5.96 -8.93
C GLY A 53 -16.96 -5.08 -9.86
N ARG A 54 -17.93 -5.66 -10.61
CA ARG A 54 -18.82 -4.88 -11.47
C ARG A 54 -19.98 -4.26 -10.72
N THR A 55 -20.47 -4.97 -9.69
CA THR A 55 -21.48 -4.47 -8.76
C THR A 55 -21.08 -4.81 -7.33
N TRP A 56 -21.49 -3.96 -6.40
CA TRP A 56 -21.18 -4.08 -4.99
C TRP A 56 -22.47 -4.00 -4.16
N GLN A 57 -22.51 -4.69 -3.05
CA GLN A 57 -23.57 -4.65 -2.07
C GLN A 57 -22.96 -4.57 -0.66
N ASP A 58 -23.65 -3.93 0.25
CA ASP A 58 -23.22 -3.86 1.64
C ASP A 58 -23.33 -5.22 2.31
N GLY A 59 -22.34 -5.56 3.12
CA GLY A 59 -22.32 -6.71 4.01
C GLY A 59 -22.96 -6.43 5.35
N GLY A 60 -22.80 -7.35 6.28
CA GLY A 60 -23.26 -7.22 7.66
C GLY A 60 -22.51 -6.14 8.44
N ALA A 61 -23.14 -5.65 9.50
CA ALA A 61 -22.53 -4.65 10.37
C ALA A 61 -21.39 -5.24 11.20
N LEU A 62 -20.33 -4.46 11.34
CA LEU A 62 -19.19 -4.75 12.21
C LEU A 62 -19.32 -3.92 13.49
N HIS A 63 -19.76 -4.53 14.58
CA HIS A 63 -19.84 -3.87 15.87
C HIS A 63 -19.89 -4.86 17.03
N GLU A 64 -19.32 -4.45 18.14
CA GLU A 64 -19.40 -5.13 19.44
C GLU A 64 -19.78 -4.08 20.48
N GLU A 65 -21.00 -4.13 20.98
CA GLU A 65 -21.48 -3.14 21.97
C GLU A 65 -20.65 -3.17 23.27
N PRO A 66 -20.26 -2.03 23.83
CA PRO A 66 -20.58 -0.67 23.40
C PRO A 66 -19.60 -0.05 22.37
N TYR A 67 -18.66 -0.81 21.82
CA TYR A 67 -17.57 -0.35 20.96
C TYR A 67 -18.01 -0.30 19.50
N THR A 68 -18.75 0.74 19.14
CA THR A 68 -19.34 0.88 17.81
C THR A 68 -18.65 1.94 16.94
N ASP A 69 -17.76 2.75 17.53
CA ASP A 69 -17.05 3.83 16.83
C ASP A 69 -15.71 3.30 16.26
N CYS A 70 -15.68 3.02 14.97
CA CYS A 70 -14.57 2.36 14.30
C CYS A 70 -13.42 3.31 13.90
N SER A 71 -13.52 4.62 14.08
CA SER A 71 -12.59 5.52 13.39
C SER A 71 -12.20 6.79 14.14
N ARG A 72 -12.57 6.93 15.39
CA ARG A 72 -12.45 8.21 16.09
C ARG A 72 -11.04 8.62 16.52
N ASP A 73 -10.00 7.86 16.15
CA ASP A 73 -8.63 8.32 16.36
C ASP A 73 -8.18 9.25 15.23
N PRO A 74 -8.21 10.58 15.42
CA PRO A 74 -7.85 11.54 14.39
C PRO A 74 -6.35 11.57 14.06
N LEU A 75 -5.51 10.94 14.89
CA LEU A 75 -4.05 10.96 14.73
C LEU A 75 -3.52 9.74 13.98
N ASN A 76 -4.18 8.59 14.12
CA ASN A 76 -3.69 7.33 13.60
C ASN A 76 -4.47 6.82 12.40
N GLY A 77 -5.59 7.44 12.08
CA GLY A 77 -6.48 7.05 10.97
C GLY A 77 -7.21 5.73 11.22
N PRO A 78 -8.36 5.58 10.60
CA PRO A 78 -9.14 4.37 10.70
C PRO A 78 -8.49 3.26 9.87
N TYR A 79 -8.48 2.06 10.41
CA TYR A 79 -8.04 0.88 9.71
C TYR A 79 -8.91 -0.30 10.04
N ALA A 80 -9.37 -0.92 8.99
CA ALA A 80 -9.86 -2.29 9.05
C ALA A 80 -9.15 -3.10 7.97
N THR A 81 -9.01 -4.39 8.18
CA THR A 81 -8.43 -5.31 7.20
C THR A 81 -9.29 -6.54 7.05
N VAL A 82 -9.29 -7.10 5.86
CA VAL A 82 -10.15 -8.22 5.47
C VAL A 82 -9.33 -9.34 4.85
N ALA A 83 -9.67 -10.59 5.15
CA ALA A 83 -9.13 -11.76 4.49
C ALA A 83 -10.16 -12.89 4.45
N PHE A 84 -10.10 -13.70 3.40
CA PHE A 84 -10.79 -14.99 3.36
C PHE A 84 -9.84 -16.11 3.78
N ALA A 85 -10.34 -17.02 4.58
CA ALA A 85 -9.74 -18.32 4.79
C ALA A 85 -9.93 -19.22 3.55
N ASN A 86 -9.16 -20.30 3.46
CA ASN A 86 -9.22 -21.22 2.32
C ASN A 86 -10.54 -21.99 2.20
N ASP A 87 -11.33 -22.07 3.26
CA ASP A 87 -12.68 -22.65 3.28
C ASP A 87 -13.79 -21.66 2.95
N GLY A 88 -13.45 -20.37 2.76
CA GLY A 88 -14.36 -19.28 2.41
C GLY A 88 -14.90 -18.49 3.60
N VAL A 89 -14.50 -18.80 4.83
CA VAL A 89 -14.80 -17.96 6.00
C VAL A 89 -14.15 -16.59 5.81
N LEU A 90 -14.91 -15.53 6.07
CA LEU A 90 -14.46 -14.14 5.96
C LEU A 90 -14.11 -13.60 7.34
N TYR A 91 -12.91 -13.04 7.47
CA TYR A 91 -12.43 -12.37 8.66
C TYR A 91 -12.20 -10.89 8.42
N VAL A 92 -12.57 -10.06 9.40
CA VAL A 92 -12.27 -8.62 9.42
C VAL A 92 -11.66 -8.26 10.76
N ALA A 93 -10.43 -7.71 10.74
CA ALA A 93 -9.85 -7.11 11.92
C ALA A 93 -10.03 -5.59 11.86
N TYR A 94 -10.51 -4.99 12.94
CA TYR A 94 -10.77 -3.56 13.03
C TYR A 94 -10.50 -3.01 14.43
N MET A 95 -10.39 -1.70 14.51
CA MET A 95 -10.29 -0.99 15.79
C MET A 95 -11.63 -0.31 16.09
N ALA A 96 -12.00 -0.27 17.38
CA ALA A 96 -13.20 0.43 17.79
C ALA A 96 -13.10 0.98 19.21
N SER A 97 -13.88 2.03 19.47
CA SER A 97 -14.02 2.69 20.75
C SER A 97 -15.49 2.87 21.13
N ASP A 98 -15.73 3.16 22.41
CA ASP A 98 -17.05 3.48 22.92
C ASP A 98 -17.39 4.95 22.61
N PRO A 99 -18.40 5.22 21.76
CA PRO A 99 -18.78 6.59 21.42
C PRO A 99 -19.25 7.43 22.60
N GLU A 100 -19.72 6.82 23.70
CA GLU A 100 -20.13 7.55 24.90
C GLU A 100 -18.92 8.16 25.66
N GLN A 101 -17.73 7.61 25.44
CA GLN A 101 -16.48 8.14 26.01
C GLN A 101 -15.81 9.18 25.11
N ALA A 102 -16.38 9.49 23.97
CA ALA A 102 -15.86 10.51 23.07
C ALA A 102 -15.79 11.89 23.74
N GLY A 103 -14.62 12.52 23.66
CA GLY A 103 -14.36 13.82 24.29
C GLY A 103 -13.72 13.74 25.67
N THR A 104 -13.38 12.55 26.15
CA THR A 104 -12.45 12.37 27.27
C THR A 104 -11.00 12.58 26.79
N ASP A 105 -10.11 12.92 27.71
CA ASP A 105 -8.69 13.14 27.38
C ASP A 105 -8.00 11.85 26.88
N THR A 106 -8.58 10.69 27.17
CA THR A 106 -8.14 9.37 26.72
C THR A 106 -9.36 8.61 26.22
N LEU A 107 -9.34 8.19 24.96
CA LEU A 107 -10.36 7.34 24.37
C LEU A 107 -9.78 5.92 24.21
N PRO A 108 -10.10 4.97 25.12
CA PRO A 108 -9.58 3.62 25.00
C PRO A 108 -10.08 2.94 23.73
N VAL A 109 -9.15 2.43 22.95
CA VAL A 109 -9.41 1.72 21.70
C VAL A 109 -9.17 0.23 21.89
N GLY A 110 -10.11 -0.61 21.43
CA GLY A 110 -9.95 -2.06 21.31
C GLY A 110 -9.56 -2.48 19.90
N ILE A 111 -8.97 -3.65 19.80
CA ILE A 111 -8.77 -4.38 18.54
C ILE A 111 -9.72 -5.58 18.56
N PHE A 112 -10.49 -5.72 17.49
CA PHE A 112 -11.52 -6.73 17.34
C PHE A 112 -11.28 -7.57 16.09
N LEU A 113 -11.75 -8.82 16.13
CA LEU A 113 -11.84 -9.72 14.98
C LEU A 113 -13.30 -10.12 14.80
N ALA A 114 -13.85 -9.84 13.63
CA ALA A 114 -15.16 -10.29 13.20
C ALA A 114 -15.01 -11.46 12.22
N ARG A 115 -15.86 -12.48 12.37
CA ARG A 115 -15.89 -13.72 11.60
C ARG A 115 -17.26 -13.91 10.96
N SER A 116 -17.30 -14.27 9.69
CA SER A 116 -18.53 -14.59 8.95
C SER A 116 -18.38 -15.92 8.23
N GLU A 117 -19.38 -16.80 8.40
CA GLU A 117 -19.51 -18.09 7.70
C GLU A 117 -20.48 -18.03 6.52
N ASP A 118 -21.21 -16.94 6.37
CA ASP A 118 -22.27 -16.75 5.38
C ASP A 118 -21.91 -15.78 4.25
N GLY A 119 -20.58 -15.59 4.00
CA GLY A 119 -20.07 -14.74 2.93
C GLY A 119 -20.14 -13.26 3.25
N GLY A 120 -20.23 -12.87 4.54
CA GLY A 120 -20.24 -11.49 4.98
C GLY A 120 -21.63 -10.90 5.20
N GLU A 121 -22.71 -11.75 5.24
CA GLU A 121 -24.06 -11.30 5.56
C GLU A 121 -24.21 -11.02 7.06
N THR A 122 -23.58 -11.85 7.92
CA THR A 122 -23.55 -11.66 9.37
C THR A 122 -22.15 -11.87 9.93
N PHE A 123 -21.85 -11.23 11.05
CA PHE A 123 -20.54 -11.33 11.72
C PHE A 123 -20.71 -11.65 13.21
N GLU A 124 -19.88 -12.57 13.71
CA GLU A 124 -19.61 -12.77 15.11
C GLU A 124 -18.29 -12.08 15.46
N THR A 125 -18.27 -11.25 16.51
CA THR A 125 -17.14 -10.41 16.84
C THR A 125 -16.60 -10.70 18.24
N HIS A 126 -15.28 -10.73 18.38
CA HIS A 126 -14.58 -10.90 19.65
C HIS A 126 -13.41 -9.93 19.78
N ALA A 127 -13.13 -9.52 21.01
CA ALA A 127 -11.99 -8.65 21.29
C ALA A 127 -10.67 -9.44 21.21
N VAL A 128 -9.78 -9.01 20.32
CA VAL A 128 -8.37 -9.45 20.26
C VAL A 128 -7.56 -8.83 21.40
N SER A 129 -7.77 -7.53 21.61
CA SER A 129 -7.21 -6.76 22.71
C SER A 129 -8.26 -5.74 23.14
N ALA A 130 -8.87 -5.99 24.30
CA ALA A 130 -9.92 -5.13 24.82
C ALA A 130 -9.42 -3.68 25.02
N PRO A 131 -10.32 -2.69 24.98
CA PRO A 131 -10.00 -1.32 25.39
C PRO A 131 -9.43 -1.30 26.80
N ASP A 132 -8.39 -0.49 27.02
CA ASP A 132 -7.66 -0.41 28.28
C ASP A 132 -7.27 1.04 28.55
N GLU A 133 -7.66 1.59 29.71
CA GLU A 133 -7.33 2.97 30.11
C GLU A 133 -5.82 3.16 30.38
N GLU A 134 -5.10 2.09 30.74
CA GLU A 134 -3.65 2.14 30.99
C GLU A 134 -2.84 2.04 29.70
N ALA A 135 -3.45 1.49 28.61
CA ALA A 135 -2.86 1.38 27.29
C ALA A 135 -3.89 1.80 26.22
N PRO A 136 -4.33 3.06 26.21
CA PRO A 136 -5.50 3.47 25.43
C PRO A 136 -5.26 3.45 23.93
N ASP A 137 -4.03 3.69 23.48
CA ASP A 137 -3.74 3.94 22.06
C ASP A 137 -3.36 2.63 21.35
N LYS A 138 -4.33 2.04 20.67
CA LYS A 138 -4.12 0.90 19.76
C LYS A 138 -4.63 1.29 18.38
N ALA A 139 -3.88 0.98 17.35
CA ALA A 139 -4.23 1.38 16.00
C ALA A 139 -3.73 0.40 14.94
N ARG A 140 -4.34 0.47 13.75
CA ARG A 140 -3.86 -0.16 12.53
C ARG A 140 -3.78 -1.67 12.61
N PRO A 141 -4.89 -2.34 12.97
CA PRO A 141 -4.95 -3.78 12.96
C PRO A 141 -4.73 -4.34 11.56
N MET A 142 -4.00 -5.43 11.51
CA MET A 142 -3.79 -6.22 10.32
C MET A 142 -4.01 -7.68 10.66
N LEU A 143 -4.49 -8.45 9.69
CA LEU A 143 -4.69 -9.88 9.90
C LEU A 143 -4.01 -10.72 8.83
N ALA A 144 -3.67 -11.95 9.18
CA ALA A 144 -3.27 -13.01 8.26
C ALA A 144 -3.88 -14.33 8.73
N VAL A 145 -4.53 -15.05 7.81
CA VAL A 145 -5.12 -16.37 8.07
C VAL A 145 -4.10 -17.44 7.68
N ASP A 146 -4.00 -18.49 8.49
CA ASP A 146 -3.18 -19.65 8.13
C ASP A 146 -3.79 -20.38 6.93
N PRO A 147 -3.06 -20.58 5.82
CA PRO A 147 -3.56 -21.26 4.65
C PRO A 147 -3.89 -22.75 4.90
N ASN A 148 -3.42 -23.33 6.00
CA ASN A 148 -3.64 -24.73 6.33
C ASN A 148 -4.72 -24.96 7.39
N ASP A 149 -5.11 -23.90 8.11
CA ASP A 149 -6.10 -23.96 9.19
C ASP A 149 -6.94 -22.69 9.22
N ALA A 150 -8.17 -22.78 8.75
CA ALA A 150 -9.09 -21.65 8.63
C ALA A 150 -9.41 -20.95 9.97
N ASP A 151 -9.31 -21.66 11.09
CA ASP A 151 -9.57 -21.15 12.42
C ASP A 151 -8.34 -20.51 13.09
N THR A 152 -7.16 -20.64 12.45
CA THR A 152 -5.93 -20.00 12.92
C THR A 152 -5.74 -18.65 12.23
N VAL A 153 -5.87 -17.56 13.01
CA VAL A 153 -5.74 -16.17 12.54
C VAL A 153 -4.77 -15.41 13.43
N HIS A 154 -3.85 -14.73 12.81
CA HIS A 154 -2.89 -13.83 13.46
C HIS A 154 -3.35 -12.39 13.24
N VAL A 155 -3.48 -11.63 14.34
CA VAL A 155 -3.84 -10.20 14.28
C VAL A 155 -2.69 -9.40 14.87
N SER A 156 -2.18 -8.43 14.12
CA SER A 156 -1.16 -7.50 14.58
C SER A 156 -1.69 -6.08 14.63
N TRP A 157 -1.12 -5.26 15.50
CA TRP A 157 -1.47 -3.84 15.62
C TRP A 157 -0.30 -3.03 16.16
N MET A 158 -0.43 -1.73 16.03
CA MET A 158 0.45 -0.78 16.70
C MET A 158 -0.15 -0.43 18.06
N ALA A 159 0.62 -0.54 19.13
CA ALA A 159 0.24 -0.06 20.44
C ALA A 159 1.15 1.10 20.87
N GLN A 160 0.59 2.11 21.54
CA GLN A 160 1.32 3.27 22.06
C GLN A 160 1.09 3.37 23.57
N PRO A 161 1.90 2.69 24.38
CA PRO A 161 1.72 2.68 25.84
C PRO A 161 2.12 3.98 26.55
N GLY A 162 2.31 5.06 25.80
CA GLY A 162 2.82 6.34 26.29
C GLY A 162 4.31 6.53 26.05
N GLU A 163 4.86 7.65 26.52
CA GLU A 163 6.30 8.01 26.39
C GLU A 163 6.86 8.05 24.95
N GLY A 164 5.99 8.21 23.95
CA GLY A 164 6.41 8.32 22.53
C GLY A 164 6.91 7.02 21.90
N LYS A 165 6.72 5.87 22.55
CA LYS A 165 7.02 4.56 21.97
C LYS A 165 5.83 3.99 21.23
N SER A 166 6.07 3.45 20.04
CA SER A 166 5.12 2.57 19.35
C SER A 166 5.64 1.14 19.40
N LEU A 167 4.79 0.19 19.72
CA LEU A 167 5.09 -1.24 19.78
C LEU A 167 4.40 -1.97 18.63
N ALA A 168 5.08 -2.92 18.03
CA ALA A 168 4.51 -3.85 17.06
C ALA A 168 4.02 -5.10 17.81
N GLN A 169 2.71 -5.17 18.06
CA GLN A 169 2.09 -6.27 18.80
C GLN A 169 1.40 -7.25 17.86
N VAL A 170 1.32 -8.52 18.30
CA VAL A 170 0.59 -9.60 17.63
C VAL A 170 -0.06 -10.52 18.65
N ALA A 171 -1.27 -10.98 18.35
CA ALA A 171 -1.95 -12.07 19.05
C ALA A 171 -2.52 -13.07 18.04
N THR A 172 -2.71 -14.31 18.47
CA THR A 172 -3.15 -15.41 17.62
C THR A 172 -4.37 -16.09 18.24
N THR A 173 -5.35 -16.40 17.40
CA THR A 173 -6.41 -17.37 17.70
C THR A 173 -6.17 -18.67 16.94
N THR A 174 -6.61 -19.79 17.50
CA THR A 174 -6.63 -21.12 16.85
C THR A 174 -8.02 -21.77 16.91
N ASN A 175 -9.03 -20.94 17.16
CA ASN A 175 -10.42 -21.37 17.29
C ASN A 175 -11.40 -20.35 16.67
N GLY A 176 -10.99 -19.75 15.54
CA GLY A 176 -11.84 -18.87 14.74
C GLY A 176 -12.14 -17.51 15.38
N GLY A 177 -11.40 -17.12 16.42
CA GLY A 177 -11.59 -15.83 17.09
C GLY A 177 -12.26 -15.91 18.47
N GLU A 178 -12.69 -17.08 18.92
CA GLU A 178 -13.34 -17.22 20.25
C GLU A 178 -12.39 -16.82 21.40
N THR A 179 -11.09 -17.14 21.26
CA THR A 179 -10.05 -16.76 22.22
C THR A 179 -8.74 -16.42 21.55
N PHE A 180 -7.93 -15.60 22.19
CA PHE A 180 -6.63 -15.15 21.67
C PHE A 180 -5.51 -15.43 22.69
N SER A 181 -4.29 -15.56 22.17
CA SER A 181 -3.07 -15.54 22.98
C SER A 181 -2.87 -14.16 23.63
N GLU A 182 -2.06 -14.11 24.69
CA GLU A 182 -1.57 -12.84 25.17
C GLU A 182 -0.77 -12.13 24.06
N PRO A 183 -0.86 -10.78 23.95
CA PRO A 183 -0.10 -10.03 22.96
C PRO A 183 1.40 -10.17 23.12
N THR A 184 2.09 -10.44 22.01
CA THR A 184 3.56 -10.47 21.94
C THR A 184 4.07 -9.19 21.28
N ASP A 185 5.03 -8.51 21.89
CA ASP A 185 5.74 -7.37 21.29
C ASP A 185 6.90 -7.86 20.42
N LEU A 186 6.82 -7.62 19.12
CA LEU A 186 7.83 -7.95 18.13
C LEU A 186 8.97 -6.93 18.07
N SER A 187 8.73 -5.72 18.55
CA SER A 187 9.62 -4.57 18.36
C SER A 187 10.68 -4.44 19.45
N LEU A 188 10.44 -5.04 20.63
CA LEU A 188 11.33 -4.96 21.78
C LEU A 188 11.71 -3.50 22.10
N ASP A 189 13.01 -3.20 22.15
CA ASP A 189 13.58 -1.90 22.46
C ASP A 189 13.64 -0.92 21.27
N LYS A 190 13.45 -1.41 20.04
CA LYS A 190 13.58 -0.60 18.81
C LYS A 190 12.31 0.15 18.44
N GLY A 191 11.21 -0.17 19.12
CA GLY A 191 9.89 0.29 18.71
C GLY A 191 9.48 -0.26 17.33
N GLY A 192 8.19 -0.32 17.05
CA GLY A 192 7.66 -0.84 15.79
C GLY A 192 6.44 -0.08 15.34
N TYR A 193 6.35 0.17 14.04
CA TYR A 193 5.27 0.94 13.42
C TYR A 193 4.54 0.08 12.40
N GLN A 194 3.22 -0.02 12.50
CA GLN A 194 2.36 -0.72 11.53
C GLN A 194 2.84 -2.12 11.15
N PRO A 195 2.89 -3.09 12.08
CA PRO A 195 3.29 -4.44 11.75
C PRO A 195 2.34 -5.06 10.72
N ARG A 196 2.91 -5.75 9.72
CA ARG A 196 2.19 -6.47 8.68
C ARG A 196 2.57 -7.92 8.71
N LEU A 197 1.60 -8.80 8.47
CA LEU A 197 1.76 -10.25 8.57
C LEU A 197 1.50 -10.92 7.23
N ALA A 198 2.17 -12.05 7.01
CA ALA A 198 1.84 -13.04 6.00
C ALA A 198 2.11 -14.43 6.55
N VAL A 199 1.35 -15.44 6.13
CA VAL A 199 1.58 -16.83 6.50
C VAL A 199 2.00 -17.61 5.27
N GLY A 200 3.13 -18.31 5.38
CA GLY A 200 3.65 -19.18 4.33
C GLY A 200 2.87 -20.49 4.23
N PRO A 201 3.06 -21.27 3.14
CA PRO A 201 2.38 -22.55 2.95
C PRO A 201 2.78 -23.63 3.96
N ASP A 202 3.86 -23.43 4.68
CA ASP A 202 4.36 -24.28 5.76
C ASP A 202 3.85 -23.87 7.16
N GLY A 203 2.98 -22.86 7.24
CA GLY A 203 2.45 -22.28 8.48
C GLY A 203 3.42 -21.30 9.17
N THR A 204 4.58 -20.99 8.57
CA THR A 204 5.46 -19.95 9.10
C THR A 204 4.79 -18.59 9.00
N VAL A 205 4.70 -17.88 10.12
CA VAL A 205 4.19 -16.52 10.19
C VAL A 205 5.34 -15.53 10.04
N HIS A 206 5.25 -14.66 9.04
CA HIS A 206 6.22 -13.63 8.73
C HIS A 206 5.67 -12.26 9.13
N ALA A 207 6.48 -11.46 9.81
CA ALA A 207 6.14 -10.10 10.22
C ALA A 207 7.17 -9.10 9.74
N VAL A 208 6.73 -7.97 9.16
CA VAL A 208 7.57 -6.83 8.85
C VAL A 208 7.01 -5.56 9.48
N PHE A 209 7.88 -4.69 9.92
CA PHE A 209 7.53 -3.38 10.46
C PHE A 209 8.70 -2.41 10.38
N PRO A 210 8.47 -1.14 10.05
CA PRO A 210 9.48 -0.10 10.23
C PRO A 210 9.80 0.10 11.71
N ALA A 211 11.07 0.20 12.07
CA ALA A 211 11.44 0.58 13.42
C ALA A 211 10.98 2.01 13.74
N SER A 212 10.49 2.25 14.94
CA SER A 212 10.01 3.56 15.37
C SER A 212 10.80 4.09 16.57
N SER A 213 12.11 4.16 16.45
CA SER A 213 12.90 4.80 17.50
C SER A 213 12.70 6.32 17.44
N PHE A 214 11.73 6.82 18.21
CA PHE A 214 11.66 8.25 18.52
C PHE A 214 12.76 8.53 19.55
N HIS A 215 13.88 9.05 19.08
CA HIS A 215 14.85 9.65 19.99
C HIS A 215 14.42 11.09 20.22
N GLU A 216 14.12 11.44 21.45
CA GLU A 216 13.67 12.78 21.88
C GLU A 216 14.62 13.92 21.46
N GLU A 217 15.85 13.60 21.07
CA GLU A 217 16.90 14.57 20.73
C GLU A 217 17.13 14.75 19.22
N LYS A 218 16.44 13.98 18.35
CA LYS A 218 16.63 14.07 16.89
C LYS A 218 15.40 14.67 16.23
N SER A 219 15.63 15.57 15.28
CA SER A 219 14.56 16.01 14.40
C SER A 219 14.02 14.80 13.60
N PHE A 220 12.78 14.88 13.22
CA PHE A 220 12.09 13.83 12.44
C PHE A 220 12.88 13.41 11.19
N ASP A 221 13.60 14.36 10.58
CA ASP A 221 14.41 14.18 9.38
C ASP A 221 15.74 13.47 9.62
N GLU A 222 16.16 13.32 10.87
CA GLU A 222 17.43 12.66 11.25
C GLU A 222 17.23 11.22 11.71
N VAL A 223 15.99 10.76 11.84
CA VAL A 223 15.69 9.41 12.30
C VAL A 223 15.76 8.42 11.14
N VAL A 224 16.68 7.47 11.22
CA VAL A 224 16.74 6.32 10.31
C VAL A 224 15.72 5.28 10.75
N ARG A 225 14.88 4.81 9.83
CA ARG A 225 13.88 3.75 10.08
C ARG A 225 14.22 2.50 9.26
N PRO A 226 14.96 1.55 9.82
CA PRO A 226 15.18 0.28 9.16
C PRO A 226 13.87 -0.51 9.06
N LEU A 227 13.75 -1.32 8.01
CA LEU A 227 12.71 -2.33 7.89
C LEU A 227 13.11 -3.55 8.71
N MET A 228 12.33 -3.84 9.73
CA MET A 228 12.53 -4.98 10.62
C MET A 228 11.70 -6.17 10.15
N TYR A 229 12.22 -7.37 10.41
CA TYR A 229 11.58 -8.65 10.12
C TYR A 229 11.72 -9.59 11.31
N ALA A 230 10.62 -10.28 11.63
CA ALA A 230 10.58 -11.38 12.58
C ALA A 230 9.70 -12.50 12.02
N ARG A 231 9.88 -13.74 12.50
CA ARG A 231 9.05 -14.89 12.12
C ARG A 231 8.71 -15.79 13.30
N SER A 232 7.61 -16.50 13.16
CA SER A 232 7.22 -17.60 14.04
C SER A 232 7.03 -18.88 13.22
N THR A 233 7.54 -20.00 13.71
CA THR A 233 7.38 -21.34 13.10
C THR A 233 6.49 -22.26 13.95
N ASP A 234 5.79 -21.72 14.95
CA ASP A 234 4.95 -22.42 15.90
C ASP A 234 3.59 -21.74 16.09
N ALA A 235 3.03 -21.25 14.98
CA ALA A 235 1.72 -20.56 14.93
C ALA A 235 1.63 -19.36 15.91
N GLY A 236 2.69 -18.54 15.98
CA GLY A 236 2.70 -17.31 16.78
C GLY A 236 2.99 -17.51 18.28
N GLN A 237 3.27 -18.74 18.75
CA GLN A 237 3.56 -18.99 20.15
C GLN A 237 4.93 -18.42 20.57
N SER A 238 5.91 -18.47 19.68
CA SER A 238 7.19 -17.81 19.87
C SER A 238 7.68 -17.14 18.59
N TRP A 239 8.50 -16.12 18.73
CA TRP A 239 9.01 -15.31 17.62
C TRP A 239 10.52 -15.21 17.64
N SER A 240 11.11 -15.15 16.47
CA SER A 240 12.53 -14.82 16.34
C SER A 240 12.80 -13.39 16.82
N GLU A 241 14.05 -13.11 17.21
CA GLU A 241 14.48 -11.72 17.37
C GLU A 241 14.31 -10.95 16.04
N ALA A 242 13.78 -9.73 16.11
CA ALA A 242 13.61 -8.90 14.92
C ALA A 242 14.95 -8.42 14.37
N THR A 243 15.19 -8.65 13.09
CA THR A 243 16.40 -8.27 12.36
C THR A 243 16.10 -7.23 11.29
N ALA A 244 17.04 -6.33 11.02
CA ALA A 244 16.90 -5.36 9.95
C ALA A 244 17.18 -6.03 8.60
N ILE A 245 16.18 -6.04 7.72
CA ILE A 245 16.28 -6.57 6.36
C ILE A 245 16.53 -5.47 5.32
N ASP A 246 16.27 -4.22 5.66
CA ASP A 246 16.71 -3.04 4.93
C ASP A 246 17.19 -1.98 5.92
N PRO A 247 18.30 -1.28 5.63
CA PRO A 247 18.86 -0.29 6.57
C PRO A 247 17.95 0.93 6.75
N GLY A 248 16.94 1.09 5.88
CA GLY A 248 16.08 2.27 5.87
C GLY A 248 16.78 3.51 5.36
N ASN A 249 16.12 4.64 5.50
CA ASN A 249 16.60 5.95 5.13
C ASN A 249 16.12 7.01 6.11
N THR A 250 16.71 8.21 6.00
CA THR A 250 16.31 9.40 6.75
C THR A 250 15.37 10.26 5.92
N GLY A 251 14.72 11.22 6.56
CA GLY A 251 13.86 12.20 5.90
C GLY A 251 12.40 12.05 6.30
N PHE A 252 11.60 13.03 5.93
CA PHE A 252 10.19 13.08 6.26
C PHE A 252 9.42 11.87 5.71
N TYR A 253 9.83 11.37 4.54
CA TYR A 253 9.31 10.17 3.89
C TYR A 253 10.16 8.93 4.16
N ALA A 254 10.96 8.93 5.24
CA ALA A 254 11.56 7.70 5.72
C ALA A 254 10.47 6.64 5.89
N MET A 255 10.79 5.42 5.46
CA MET A 255 9.88 4.27 5.46
C MET A 255 8.88 4.28 6.63
N ARG A 256 7.60 4.39 6.34
CA ARG A 256 6.54 4.35 7.34
C ARG A 256 5.61 3.16 7.19
N LYS A 257 5.54 2.61 5.98
CA LYS A 257 4.69 1.47 5.67
C LYS A 257 5.46 0.48 4.81
N ALA A 258 5.37 -0.76 5.18
CA ALA A 258 5.75 -1.89 4.38
C ALA A 258 4.58 -2.88 4.33
N VAL A 259 4.44 -3.59 3.24
CA VAL A 259 3.49 -4.69 3.09
C VAL A 259 4.27 -5.97 2.81
N ILE A 260 3.68 -7.11 3.17
CA ILE A 260 4.30 -8.43 3.02
C ILE A 260 3.28 -9.41 2.46
N ALA A 261 3.72 -10.33 1.63
CA ALA A 261 2.95 -11.46 1.15
C ALA A 261 3.84 -12.69 1.00
N ALA A 262 3.28 -13.88 1.16
CA ALA A 262 3.95 -15.15 0.95
C ALA A 262 3.27 -15.90 -0.21
N ASP A 263 4.07 -16.44 -1.14
CA ASP A 263 3.57 -17.26 -2.23
C ASP A 263 3.15 -18.64 -1.68
N SER A 264 1.90 -18.97 -1.88
CA SER A 264 1.33 -20.26 -1.45
C SER A 264 1.89 -21.47 -2.20
N ASN A 265 2.60 -21.27 -3.34
CA ASN A 265 3.15 -22.35 -4.14
C ASN A 265 4.54 -22.78 -3.69
N ASP A 266 5.42 -21.85 -3.41
CA ASP A 266 6.83 -22.13 -3.13
C ASP A 266 7.35 -21.51 -1.82
N GLY A 267 6.52 -20.77 -1.09
CA GLY A 267 6.88 -20.13 0.17
C GLY A 267 7.78 -18.90 0.01
N THR A 268 7.98 -18.39 -1.20
CA THR A 268 8.71 -17.14 -1.40
C THR A 268 7.99 -15.98 -0.70
N VAL A 269 8.72 -15.25 0.12
CA VAL A 269 8.21 -14.11 0.87
C VAL A 269 8.62 -12.81 0.20
N TYR A 270 7.69 -11.92 -0.05
CA TYR A 270 7.91 -10.61 -0.65
C TYR A 270 7.56 -9.52 0.34
N THR A 271 8.40 -8.51 0.47
CA THR A 271 8.08 -7.27 1.18
C THR A 271 8.24 -6.09 0.25
N VAL A 272 7.26 -5.20 0.26
CA VAL A 272 7.21 -3.99 -0.58
C VAL A 272 7.00 -2.78 0.31
N TRP A 273 7.74 -1.71 0.05
CA TRP A 273 7.64 -0.46 0.81
C TRP A 273 7.95 0.74 -0.06
N TYR A 274 7.61 1.91 0.41
CA TYR A 274 8.05 3.15 -0.22
C TYR A 274 9.20 3.78 0.58
N GLY A 275 10.06 4.49 -0.09
CA GLY A 275 11.18 5.17 0.56
C GLY A 275 12.05 5.94 -0.43
N ASN A 276 12.94 6.74 0.11
CA ASN A 276 13.88 7.49 -0.70
C ASN A 276 14.97 6.59 -1.30
N LYS A 277 15.42 6.89 -2.52
CA LYS A 277 16.54 6.18 -3.18
C LYS A 277 17.83 6.27 -2.38
N LYS A 278 18.09 7.44 -1.78
CA LYS A 278 19.31 7.72 -1.01
C LYS A 278 19.07 7.50 0.47
N THR A 279 20.07 7.00 1.17
CA THR A 279 19.99 6.77 2.64
C THR A 279 20.13 8.06 3.45
N THR A 280 20.71 9.12 2.88
CA THR A 280 20.80 10.45 3.49
C THR A 280 20.33 11.47 2.45
N ILE A 281 19.34 12.28 2.81
CA ILE A 281 18.68 13.16 1.86
C ILE A 281 18.65 14.57 2.41
N ASP A 282 19.01 15.53 1.56
CA ASP A 282 18.52 16.89 1.71
C ASP A 282 16.98 16.83 1.55
N PRO A 283 16.19 17.35 2.48
CA PRO A 283 14.71 17.38 2.35
C PRO A 283 14.22 18.03 1.05
N LYS A 284 15.12 18.71 0.34
CA LYS A 284 14.85 19.30 -0.97
C LYS A 284 15.04 18.35 -2.15
N GLU A 285 15.54 17.14 -1.93
CA GLU A 285 15.85 16.15 -2.97
C GLU A 285 15.09 14.83 -2.76
N GLU A 286 13.94 14.88 -2.10
CA GLU A 286 13.13 13.70 -1.89
C GLU A 286 12.63 13.14 -3.23
N ASP A 287 12.94 11.88 -3.46
CA ASP A 287 12.54 11.07 -4.61
C ASP A 287 12.15 9.70 -4.05
N VAL A 288 10.84 9.52 -3.89
CA VAL A 288 10.27 8.37 -3.18
C VAL A 288 9.82 7.32 -4.17
N ASP A 289 10.45 6.15 -4.13
CA ASP A 289 10.14 5.01 -4.98
C ASP A 289 9.46 3.88 -4.22
N ILE A 290 8.92 2.94 -4.99
CA ILE A 290 8.40 1.65 -4.49
C ILE A 290 9.50 0.61 -4.63
N PHE A 291 9.89 0.05 -3.49
CA PHE A 291 10.95 -0.95 -3.38
C PHE A 291 10.42 -2.32 -2.98
N MET A 292 11.13 -3.34 -3.36
CA MET A 292 10.87 -4.73 -3.01
C MET A 292 12.15 -5.47 -2.63
N ARG A 293 12.04 -6.38 -1.65
CA ARG A 293 12.96 -7.50 -1.39
C ARG A 293 12.17 -8.79 -1.31
N ARG A 294 12.83 -9.90 -1.60
CA ARG A 294 12.25 -11.23 -1.46
C ARG A 294 13.19 -12.16 -0.72
N SER A 295 12.60 -13.16 -0.07
CA SER A 295 13.29 -14.30 0.52
C SER A 295 12.73 -15.60 -0.06
N THR A 296 13.62 -16.53 -0.45
CA THR A 296 13.27 -17.86 -0.96
C THR A 296 13.65 -18.98 0.02
N ASP A 297 14.04 -18.62 1.22
CA ASP A 297 14.53 -19.51 2.28
C ASP A 297 13.82 -19.27 3.63
N GLY A 298 12.54 -18.85 3.58
CA GLY A 298 11.73 -18.65 4.77
C GLY A 298 12.14 -17.43 5.62
N GLY A 299 12.82 -16.43 5.04
CA GLY A 299 13.25 -15.22 5.72
C GLY A 299 14.67 -15.26 6.29
N ASP A 300 15.45 -16.32 6.03
CA ASP A 300 16.85 -16.41 6.48
C ASP A 300 17.74 -15.41 5.73
N THR A 301 17.54 -15.29 4.41
CA THR A 301 18.24 -14.29 3.59
C THR A 301 17.27 -13.53 2.68
N TRP A 302 17.66 -12.31 2.32
CA TRP A 302 16.87 -11.42 1.50
C TRP A 302 17.66 -10.95 0.28
N SER A 303 16.98 -10.85 -0.86
CA SER A 303 17.57 -10.32 -2.10
C SER A 303 18.05 -8.88 -1.94
N ASP A 304 18.81 -8.41 -2.92
CA ASP A 304 19.01 -6.97 -3.09
C ASP A 304 17.67 -6.25 -3.30
N ARG A 305 17.66 -4.96 -2.98
CA ARG A 305 16.51 -4.07 -3.19
C ARG A 305 16.27 -3.85 -4.68
N VAL A 306 15.04 -4.02 -5.12
CA VAL A 306 14.59 -3.77 -6.50
C VAL A 306 13.61 -2.60 -6.47
N THR A 307 13.74 -1.65 -7.39
CA THR A 307 12.72 -0.61 -7.66
C THR A 307 11.66 -1.19 -8.58
N ILE A 308 10.38 -0.98 -8.25
CA ILE A 308 9.24 -1.48 -9.02
C ILE A 308 8.76 -0.47 -10.06
N ASN A 309 8.56 0.80 -9.66
CA ASN A 309 8.09 1.86 -10.55
C ASN A 309 9.09 2.14 -11.68
N ASP A 310 8.57 2.46 -12.89
CA ASP A 310 9.35 2.60 -14.12
C ASP A 310 9.39 4.04 -14.67
N ASP A 311 8.93 5.02 -13.89
CA ASP A 311 9.02 6.42 -14.30
C ASP A 311 10.47 6.93 -14.39
N ALA A 312 10.65 7.98 -15.16
CA ALA A 312 12.00 8.54 -15.36
C ALA A 312 12.52 9.16 -14.07
N ASP A 313 13.80 8.96 -13.79
CA ASP A 313 14.54 9.59 -12.67
C ASP A 313 14.61 11.13 -12.72
N GLU A 314 13.95 11.75 -13.70
CA GLU A 314 13.96 13.18 -13.94
C GLU A 314 12.71 13.83 -13.35
N GLY A 315 12.73 14.14 -12.08
CA GLY A 315 11.64 14.88 -11.44
C GLY A 315 11.39 14.44 -10.00
N TYR A 316 10.57 15.19 -9.33
CA TYR A 316 10.15 14.90 -7.94
C TYR A 316 8.82 14.13 -7.97
N THR A 317 8.87 12.92 -8.53
CA THR A 317 7.70 12.03 -8.54
C THR A 317 7.74 11.18 -7.28
N ASN A 318 6.74 11.33 -6.47
CA ASN A 318 6.61 10.54 -5.25
C ASN A 318 5.64 9.37 -5.46
N HIS A 319 5.91 8.27 -4.75
CA HIS A 319 5.15 7.04 -4.79
C HIS A 319 4.89 6.57 -3.36
N TYR A 320 3.63 6.30 -3.00
CA TYR A 320 3.27 5.99 -1.61
C TYR A 320 2.33 4.81 -1.49
N ASP A 321 2.29 4.27 -0.27
CA ASP A 321 1.26 3.37 0.25
C ASP A 321 0.97 2.16 -0.65
N PRO A 322 2.00 1.35 -0.94
CA PRO A 322 1.84 0.18 -1.78
C PRO A 322 0.92 -0.87 -1.16
N GLY A 323 0.19 -1.57 -2.02
CA GLY A 323 -0.46 -2.84 -1.74
C GLY A 323 0.21 -3.97 -2.52
N ILE A 324 0.20 -5.18 -1.99
CA ILE A 324 0.71 -6.39 -2.64
C ILE A 324 -0.31 -7.51 -2.55
N ALA A 325 -0.45 -8.27 -3.64
CA ALA A 325 -1.15 -9.55 -3.66
C ALA A 325 -0.41 -10.54 -4.53
N ILE A 326 -0.55 -11.83 -4.23
CA ILE A 326 0.03 -12.91 -5.04
C ILE A 326 -1.12 -13.75 -5.59
N ALA A 327 -1.20 -13.85 -6.91
CA ALA A 327 -2.16 -14.71 -7.57
C ALA A 327 -1.81 -16.20 -7.37
N PRO A 328 -2.79 -17.12 -7.39
CA PRO A 328 -2.52 -18.56 -7.23
C PRO A 328 -1.54 -19.16 -8.23
N ASN A 329 -1.30 -18.50 -9.37
CA ASN A 329 -0.29 -18.91 -10.36
C ASN A 329 1.11 -18.33 -10.12
N GLY A 330 1.35 -17.69 -8.95
CA GLY A 330 2.63 -17.08 -8.59
C GLY A 330 2.89 -15.69 -9.18
N ARG A 331 1.89 -15.05 -9.85
CA ARG A 331 2.02 -13.66 -10.27
C ARG A 331 2.00 -12.75 -9.05
N VAL A 332 3.02 -11.92 -8.92
CA VAL A 332 3.12 -10.90 -7.86
C VAL A 332 2.58 -9.59 -8.40
N ASP A 333 1.54 -9.07 -7.78
CA ASP A 333 0.82 -7.86 -8.16
C ASP A 333 1.08 -6.76 -7.13
N VAL A 334 1.52 -5.57 -7.57
CA VAL A 334 1.79 -4.41 -6.69
C VAL A 334 1.12 -3.18 -7.25
N ALA A 335 0.40 -2.45 -6.41
CA ALA A 335 -0.23 -1.18 -6.75
C ALA A 335 0.14 -0.11 -5.73
N TRP A 336 0.17 1.16 -6.14
CA TRP A 336 0.56 2.28 -5.28
C TRP A 336 -0.10 3.58 -5.71
N TYR A 337 -0.10 4.59 -4.84
CA TYR A 337 -0.44 5.96 -5.20
C TYR A 337 0.78 6.64 -5.81
N ASP A 338 0.54 7.36 -6.91
CA ASP A 338 1.57 7.88 -7.80
C ASP A 338 1.28 9.32 -8.20
N PHE A 339 2.26 10.18 -8.11
CA PHE A 339 2.11 11.60 -8.36
C PHE A 339 2.72 12.07 -9.68
N ARG A 340 3.17 11.14 -10.56
CA ARG A 340 3.79 11.48 -11.85
C ARG A 340 2.93 12.34 -12.78
N ASN A 341 1.61 12.31 -12.62
CA ASN A 341 0.67 13.14 -13.38
C ASN A 341 0.22 14.39 -12.62
N SER A 342 0.78 14.67 -11.45
CA SER A 342 0.45 15.89 -10.71
C SER A 342 0.86 17.13 -11.52
N PRO A 343 0.00 18.16 -11.64
CA PRO A 343 0.39 19.41 -12.29
C PRO A 343 1.44 20.20 -11.51
N TYR A 344 1.73 19.80 -10.27
CA TYR A 344 2.69 20.45 -9.37
C TYR A 344 4.07 19.77 -9.40
N THR A 345 4.55 19.42 -10.58
CA THR A 345 5.85 18.75 -10.77
C THR A 345 7.06 19.67 -10.56
N GLU A 346 6.86 20.98 -10.41
CA GLU A 346 7.94 21.93 -10.15
C GLU A 346 8.02 22.27 -8.67
N ARG A 347 9.22 22.17 -8.10
CA ARG A 347 9.51 22.74 -6.78
C ARG A 347 9.15 24.22 -6.80
N PHE A 348 8.44 24.65 -5.78
CA PHE A 348 8.20 26.08 -5.57
C PHE A 348 9.54 26.80 -5.44
N PRO A 349 9.81 27.82 -6.26
CA PRO A 349 11.02 28.59 -6.13
C PRO A 349 11.08 29.28 -4.77
N ASP A 350 12.28 29.34 -4.21
CA ASP A 350 12.67 30.16 -3.06
C ASP A 350 12.05 29.83 -1.69
N GLY A 351 12.21 28.58 -1.24
CA GLY A 351 12.05 28.27 0.19
C GLY A 351 10.63 28.34 0.74
N PHE A 352 9.62 28.49 -0.11
CA PHE A 352 8.26 28.26 0.25
C PHE A 352 8.05 26.76 0.35
N GLN A 353 7.98 26.25 1.57
CA GLN A 353 7.41 24.93 1.82
C GLN A 353 5.92 25.16 1.98
N PRO A 354 5.08 24.77 1.01
CA PRO A 354 3.66 24.70 1.29
C PRO A 354 3.50 23.72 2.46
N PRO A 355 2.64 24.01 3.42
CA PRO A 355 2.35 23.06 4.46
C PRO A 355 1.84 21.78 3.77
N PHE A 356 2.70 20.78 3.66
CA PHE A 356 2.40 19.39 3.31
C PHE A 356 1.81 19.04 1.93
N ASN A 357 1.71 19.93 0.93
CA ASN A 357 0.93 19.68 -0.29
C ASN A 357 1.71 19.88 -1.60
N HIS A 358 2.87 19.22 -1.78
CA HIS A 358 3.46 19.09 -3.11
C HIS A 358 2.66 18.16 -4.03
N ASP A 359 1.85 17.31 -3.44
CA ASP A 359 1.22 16.16 -4.06
C ASP A 359 -0.31 16.30 -4.03
N GLY A 360 -0.84 17.45 -4.45
CA GLY A 360 -2.28 17.71 -4.48
C GLY A 360 -3.08 16.81 -5.41
N PHE A 361 -2.41 16.10 -6.34
CA PHE A 361 -3.05 15.24 -7.32
C PHE A 361 -2.31 13.93 -7.47
N GLN A 362 -3.03 12.83 -7.39
CA GLN A 362 -2.47 11.49 -7.50
C GLN A 362 -3.31 10.58 -8.39
N ASP A 363 -2.70 9.50 -8.80
CA ASP A 363 -3.32 8.37 -9.47
C ASP A 363 -3.00 7.08 -8.73
N VAL A 364 -3.68 6.00 -9.05
CA VAL A 364 -3.26 4.65 -8.69
C VAL A 364 -2.57 4.02 -9.88
N TYR A 365 -1.36 3.51 -9.66
CA TYR A 365 -0.59 2.76 -10.63
C TYR A 365 -0.38 1.33 -10.17
N TYR A 366 -0.04 0.47 -11.10
CA TYR A 366 0.08 -0.95 -10.92
C TYR A 366 1.18 -1.53 -11.80
N SER A 367 1.94 -2.47 -11.26
CA SER A 367 2.88 -3.31 -11.96
C SER A 367 2.83 -4.76 -11.46
N TYR A 368 3.26 -5.71 -12.26
CA TYR A 368 3.28 -7.11 -11.88
C TYR A 368 4.53 -7.84 -12.38
N SER A 369 4.86 -8.94 -11.68
CA SER A 369 5.92 -9.86 -12.03
C SER A 369 5.40 -11.28 -12.18
N THR A 370 5.94 -12.05 -13.13
CA THR A 370 5.67 -13.49 -13.31
C THR A 370 6.94 -14.34 -13.23
N ASP A 371 8.02 -13.78 -12.73
CA ASP A 371 9.33 -14.40 -12.58
C ASP A 371 9.90 -14.20 -11.17
N ASN A 372 9.02 -14.28 -10.17
CA ASN A 372 9.35 -14.12 -8.76
C ASN A 372 9.99 -12.76 -8.45
N GLY A 373 9.48 -11.66 -9.03
CA GLY A 373 9.95 -10.31 -8.76
C GLY A 373 11.31 -9.97 -9.36
N GLN A 374 11.82 -10.75 -10.33
CA GLN A 374 13.09 -10.45 -11.01
C GLN A 374 12.91 -9.33 -12.03
N THR A 375 11.79 -9.37 -12.77
CA THR A 375 11.41 -8.31 -13.70
C THR A 375 9.96 -7.90 -13.46
N TRP A 376 9.65 -6.64 -13.79
CA TRP A 376 8.35 -6.04 -13.61
C TRP A 376 7.76 -5.59 -14.95
N SER A 377 6.44 -5.63 -15.06
CA SER A 377 5.73 -5.07 -16.20
C SER A 377 5.93 -3.55 -16.25
N ARG A 378 5.58 -2.94 -17.38
CA ARG A 378 5.40 -1.50 -17.41
C ARG A 378 4.28 -1.09 -16.45
N ASP A 379 4.46 0.08 -15.84
CA ASP A 379 3.46 0.68 -14.99
C ASP A 379 2.17 0.98 -15.75
N VAL A 380 1.06 0.58 -15.18
CA VAL A 380 -0.27 0.80 -15.75
C VAL A 380 -1.08 1.68 -14.83
N ARG A 381 -1.54 2.81 -15.34
CA ARG A 381 -2.49 3.67 -14.62
C ARG A 381 -3.83 2.96 -14.46
N ILE A 382 -4.31 2.84 -13.23
CA ILE A 382 -5.58 2.21 -12.86
C ILE A 382 -6.72 3.21 -12.86
N THR A 383 -6.49 4.38 -12.28
CA THR A 383 -7.48 5.45 -12.20
C THR A 383 -7.80 6.00 -13.57
N ASP A 384 -9.08 6.17 -13.87
CA ASP A 384 -9.58 6.81 -15.10
C ASP A 384 -9.61 8.34 -14.99
N ARG A 385 -9.50 8.85 -13.76
CA ARG A 385 -9.41 10.29 -13.42
C ARG A 385 -8.34 10.48 -12.36
N ILE A 386 -7.67 11.62 -12.43
CA ILE A 386 -6.75 12.04 -11.38
C ILE A 386 -7.53 12.36 -10.09
N ILE A 387 -7.03 11.92 -8.96
CA ILE A 387 -7.61 12.14 -7.64
C ILE A 387 -7.10 13.48 -7.11
N ASN A 388 -8.01 14.39 -6.75
CA ASN A 388 -7.64 15.66 -6.14
C ASN A 388 -7.58 15.53 -4.62
N ARG A 389 -6.37 15.52 -4.06
CA ARG A 389 -6.09 15.44 -2.62
C ARG A 389 -6.21 16.77 -1.88
N GLU A 390 -6.44 17.88 -2.57
CA GLU A 390 -6.80 19.15 -1.95
C GLU A 390 -8.24 19.16 -1.42
N ILE A 391 -8.99 18.09 -1.71
CA ILE A 391 -10.36 17.84 -1.24
C ILE A 391 -10.32 16.59 -0.37
N GLY A 392 -11.26 16.47 0.56
CA GLY A 392 -11.42 15.32 1.41
C GLY A 392 -10.90 15.52 2.83
N VAL A 393 -11.15 14.54 3.68
CA VAL A 393 -10.79 14.57 5.12
C VAL A 393 -9.29 14.73 5.32
N TRP A 394 -8.52 14.18 4.39
CA TRP A 394 -7.07 14.14 4.46
C TRP A 394 -6.40 15.22 3.62
N SER A 395 -7.14 16.21 3.16
CA SER A 395 -6.66 17.28 2.27
C SER A 395 -5.42 18.03 2.80
N ASN A 396 -5.22 18.04 4.12
CA ASN A 396 -4.07 18.68 4.76
C ASN A 396 -3.01 17.68 5.26
N ASN A 397 -3.17 16.39 4.96
CA ASN A 397 -2.28 15.34 5.44
C ASN A 397 -1.91 14.38 4.31
N ILE A 398 -0.75 14.57 3.69
CA ILE A 398 -0.20 13.67 2.67
C ILE A 398 0.06 12.24 3.17
N HIS A 399 0.18 12.08 4.48
CA HIS A 399 0.31 10.76 5.11
C HIS A 399 -1.04 10.13 5.42
N SER A 400 -2.09 10.62 4.78
CA SER A 400 -3.37 9.97 4.89
C SER A 400 -3.19 8.50 4.56
N HIS A 401 -3.25 7.78 5.51
CA HIS A 401 -3.22 6.37 5.83
C HIS A 401 -3.87 5.45 4.78
N MET A 402 -3.80 5.81 3.52
CA MET A 402 -4.43 5.11 2.41
C MET A 402 -3.48 4.03 1.92
N SER A 403 -3.84 2.78 2.12
CA SER A 403 -3.27 1.71 1.32
C SER A 403 -4.17 1.50 0.11
N VAL A 404 -3.59 1.19 -1.03
CA VAL A 404 -4.37 0.64 -2.13
C VAL A 404 -4.78 -0.77 -1.73
N GLY A 405 -6.10 -1.02 -1.63
CA GLY A 405 -6.63 -2.38 -1.48
C GLY A 405 -6.34 -3.18 -2.73
N ILE A 406 -5.79 -4.40 -2.60
CA ILE A 406 -5.46 -5.25 -3.74
C ILE A 406 -5.78 -6.70 -3.43
N ALA A 407 -6.38 -7.39 -4.41
CA ALA A 407 -6.61 -8.83 -4.38
C ALA A 407 -6.31 -9.43 -5.76
N ALA A 408 -5.84 -10.67 -5.81
CA ALA A 408 -5.40 -11.29 -7.04
C ALA A 408 -5.99 -12.69 -7.23
N THR A 409 -6.45 -12.94 -8.47
CA THR A 409 -6.77 -14.25 -9.01
C THR A 409 -5.88 -14.54 -10.20
N ASN A 410 -5.90 -15.77 -10.73
CA ASN A 410 -5.17 -16.06 -11.96
C ASN A 410 -5.60 -15.19 -13.15
N ALA A 411 -6.86 -14.76 -13.16
CA ALA A 411 -7.46 -14.02 -14.27
C ALA A 411 -7.41 -12.50 -14.09
N ALA A 412 -7.23 -11.99 -12.87
CA ALA A 412 -7.29 -10.56 -12.60
C ALA A 412 -6.51 -10.16 -11.35
N ALA A 413 -6.00 -8.92 -11.35
CA ALA A 413 -5.68 -8.17 -10.15
C ALA A 413 -6.77 -7.10 -9.97
N SER A 414 -7.39 -7.05 -8.80
CA SER A 414 -8.46 -6.12 -8.43
C SER A 414 -7.96 -5.11 -7.41
N PHE A 415 -8.39 -3.86 -7.54
CA PHE A 415 -7.89 -2.72 -6.76
C PHE A 415 -9.05 -1.96 -6.16
N ALA A 416 -8.83 -1.41 -4.95
CA ALA A 416 -9.73 -0.46 -4.32
C ALA A 416 -8.95 0.75 -3.84
N TRP A 417 -9.50 1.93 -4.03
CA TRP A 417 -8.86 3.18 -3.64
C TRP A 417 -9.89 4.22 -3.21
N GLN A 418 -9.44 5.18 -2.44
CA GLN A 418 -10.18 6.35 -2.03
C GLN A 418 -10.14 7.42 -3.12
N ASP A 419 -11.28 8.02 -3.44
CA ASP A 419 -11.42 8.95 -4.56
C ASP A 419 -12.30 10.14 -4.19
N THR A 420 -11.87 11.31 -4.55
CA THR A 420 -12.57 12.59 -4.27
C THR A 420 -13.37 13.11 -5.44
N ARG A 421 -13.58 12.32 -6.52
CA ARG A 421 -14.22 12.77 -7.77
C ARG A 421 -15.66 13.29 -7.62
N ASN A 422 -16.34 12.89 -6.55
CA ASN A 422 -17.69 13.34 -6.20
C ASN A 422 -17.68 14.46 -5.14
N GLY A 423 -16.49 14.82 -4.64
CA GLY A 423 -16.29 15.87 -3.66
C GLY A 423 -16.02 17.24 -4.28
N ASN A 424 -16.05 18.25 -3.44
CA ASN A 424 -15.64 19.60 -3.75
C ASN A 424 -15.22 20.32 -2.46
N TYR A 425 -14.64 21.52 -2.55
CA TYR A 425 -14.15 22.31 -1.41
C TYR A 425 -15.24 22.74 -0.37
N ARG A 426 -16.48 22.32 -0.53
CA ARG A 426 -17.55 22.61 0.45
C ARG A 426 -17.98 21.37 1.21
N ASN A 427 -18.10 20.24 0.52
CA ASN A 427 -18.54 19.00 1.13
C ASN A 427 -17.37 18.02 1.40
N GLU A 428 -16.25 18.18 0.66
CA GLU A 428 -15.05 17.35 0.79
C GLU A 428 -15.37 15.86 0.83
N ALA A 429 -16.37 15.43 0.03
CA ALA A 429 -16.83 14.06 0.02
C ALA A 429 -15.77 13.13 -0.59
N GLU A 430 -15.63 11.96 0.00
CA GLU A 430 -14.76 10.89 -0.46
C GLU A 430 -15.55 9.60 -0.56
N ASP A 431 -15.26 8.83 -1.60
CA ASP A 431 -15.87 7.54 -1.89
C ASP A 431 -14.80 6.48 -2.19
N VAL A 432 -15.14 5.21 -2.02
CA VAL A 432 -14.30 4.10 -2.48
C VAL A 432 -14.68 3.72 -3.91
N TYR A 433 -13.66 3.57 -4.74
CA TYR A 433 -13.75 3.07 -6.11
C TYR A 433 -12.95 1.79 -6.27
N ALA A 434 -13.38 0.94 -7.18
CA ALA A 434 -12.69 -0.30 -7.54
C ALA A 434 -12.57 -0.47 -9.05
N ALA A 435 -11.51 -1.17 -9.48
CA ALA A 435 -11.31 -1.62 -10.87
C ALA A 435 -10.44 -2.87 -10.89
N SER A 436 -10.37 -3.54 -12.04
CA SER A 436 -9.56 -4.75 -12.21
C SER A 436 -8.71 -4.69 -13.48
N ALA A 437 -7.46 -5.14 -13.37
CA ALA A 437 -6.60 -5.49 -14.50
C ALA A 437 -6.84 -6.96 -14.86
N ILE A 438 -7.30 -7.20 -16.07
CA ILE A 438 -7.55 -8.57 -16.56
C ILE A 438 -6.26 -9.12 -17.15
N HIS A 439 -5.89 -10.32 -16.75
CA HIS A 439 -4.72 -11.04 -17.19
C HIS A 439 -5.11 -12.26 -18.03
N ASP A 440 -4.31 -12.52 -19.09
CA ASP A 440 -4.30 -13.84 -19.72
C ASP A 440 -3.40 -14.74 -18.86
N PRO A 441 -3.91 -15.86 -18.30
CA PRO A 441 -3.12 -16.73 -17.43
C PRO A 441 -1.84 -17.29 -18.08
N GLY A 442 -1.70 -17.19 -19.39
CA GLY A 442 -0.53 -17.65 -20.16
C GLY A 442 0.40 -16.52 -20.64
N ALA A 443 0.04 -15.25 -20.47
CA ALA A 443 0.86 -14.15 -20.96
C ALA A 443 2.02 -13.86 -20.00
N ARG A 444 3.24 -13.71 -20.55
CA ARG A 444 4.36 -13.13 -19.83
C ARG A 444 4.23 -11.60 -19.81
N PRO A 445 4.71 -10.90 -18.75
CA PRO A 445 4.74 -9.46 -18.75
C PRO A 445 5.55 -8.93 -19.94
N ALA A 446 5.07 -7.86 -20.56
CA ALA A 446 5.90 -7.10 -21.48
C ALA A 446 7.00 -6.44 -20.62
N ALA A 447 8.23 -6.90 -20.76
CA ALA A 447 9.37 -6.34 -20.03
C ALA A 447 9.40 -4.82 -20.20
N ALA A 448 9.68 -4.10 -19.13
CA ALA A 448 10.03 -2.68 -19.19
C ALA A 448 11.18 -2.55 -20.21
N ALA A 449 11.04 -1.65 -21.17
CA ALA A 449 12.11 -1.44 -22.14
C ALA A 449 13.31 -0.93 -21.34
N GLU A 450 14.37 -1.74 -21.23
CA GLU A 450 15.65 -1.26 -20.77
C GLU A 450 15.95 0.00 -21.56
N GLY A 451 16.17 1.12 -20.85
CA GLY A 451 16.56 2.36 -21.50
C GLY A 451 17.74 2.04 -22.41
N SER A 452 17.57 2.22 -23.71
CA SER A 452 18.58 1.87 -24.69
C SER A 452 19.82 2.73 -24.45
N THR A 453 20.69 2.29 -23.57
CA THR A 453 22.10 2.64 -23.65
C THR A 453 22.59 1.96 -24.93
N SER A 454 22.64 2.73 -26.01
CA SER A 454 23.32 2.33 -27.22
C SER A 454 24.78 2.09 -26.90
N THR A 455 25.09 0.90 -26.44
CA THR A 455 26.48 0.43 -26.36
C THR A 455 26.91 0.20 -27.80
N LEU A 456 27.61 1.18 -28.35
CA LEU A 456 28.36 1.00 -29.59
C LEU A 456 29.38 -0.11 -29.35
N LEU A 457 29.01 -1.34 -29.76
CA LEU A 457 29.92 -2.48 -29.78
C LEU A 457 30.97 -2.23 -30.85
N TRP A 458 32.14 -1.74 -30.47
CA TRP A 458 33.32 -1.74 -31.33
C TRP A 458 33.82 -3.17 -31.45
N VAL A 459 33.40 -3.87 -32.52
CA VAL A 459 34.04 -5.13 -32.91
C VAL A 459 35.41 -4.82 -33.47
N LEU A 460 36.43 -4.98 -32.65
CA LEU A 460 37.82 -5.07 -33.10
C LEU A 460 38.04 -6.37 -33.85
N LEU A 461 37.87 -6.34 -35.16
CA LEU A 461 38.39 -7.42 -36.03
C LEU A 461 39.89 -7.27 -36.11
N GLY A 462 40.62 -8.13 -35.40
CA GLY A 462 42.04 -8.29 -35.51
C GLY A 462 42.41 -8.78 -36.90
N ALA A 463 43.21 -7.98 -37.59
CA ALA A 463 43.74 -8.29 -38.89
C ALA A 463 44.84 -9.36 -38.80
N ALA A 464 44.69 -10.43 -39.57
CA ALA A 464 45.81 -11.25 -40.04
C ALA A 464 45.69 -11.44 -41.56
N GLY A 465 46.54 -10.75 -42.26
CA GLY A 465 47.10 -11.18 -43.55
C GLY A 465 46.31 -11.02 -44.84
N GLY A 466 46.70 -10.06 -45.67
CA GLY A 466 46.79 -10.30 -47.11
C GLY A 466 45.84 -9.54 -48.04
N LEU A 467 46.39 -8.46 -48.65
CA LEU A 467 46.12 -7.96 -50.02
C LEU A 467 44.69 -7.64 -50.51
N GLY A 468 44.42 -6.33 -50.63
CA GLY A 468 43.85 -5.77 -51.88
C GLY A 468 42.32 -5.62 -51.93
N LEU A 469 41.87 -4.42 -51.83
CA LEU A 469 40.96 -3.68 -52.72
C LEU A 469 40.20 -2.58 -51.97
N ALA A 470 40.37 -1.38 -52.44
CA ALA A 470 39.70 -0.18 -51.95
C ALA A 470 38.19 -0.24 -52.23
N GLY A 471 37.39 -0.12 -51.18
CA GLY A 471 35.94 0.08 -51.27
C GLY A 471 35.58 1.38 -50.54
N VAL A 472 35.20 2.38 -51.32
CA VAL A 472 34.64 3.66 -50.81
C VAL A 472 33.25 3.41 -50.26
N VAL A 473 33.03 3.56 -48.99
CA VAL A 473 31.69 3.61 -48.42
C VAL A 473 31.24 5.05 -48.25
N LEU A 474 30.31 5.47 -49.07
CA LEU A 474 29.60 6.75 -48.96
C LEU A 474 28.57 6.66 -47.87
N LEU A 475 28.78 7.38 -46.80
CA LEU A 475 27.76 7.63 -45.76
C LEU A 475 26.88 8.81 -46.18
N VAL A 476 25.66 8.50 -46.65
CA VAL A 476 24.61 9.51 -46.84
C VAL A 476 23.85 9.67 -45.53
N GLY A 477 24.15 10.69 -44.77
CA GLY A 477 23.36 11.11 -43.63
C GLY A 477 22.16 11.95 -44.09
N MET A 478 20.96 11.43 -44.03
CA MET A 478 19.75 12.24 -44.16
C MET A 478 19.37 12.82 -42.80
N ARG A 479 19.65 14.13 -42.64
CA ARG A 479 18.98 14.95 -41.64
C ARG A 479 17.64 15.40 -42.22
N VAL A 480 16.53 14.94 -41.66
CA VAL A 480 15.22 15.57 -41.86
C VAL A 480 15.03 16.62 -40.79
N ALA A 481 15.14 17.89 -41.20
CA ALA A 481 14.75 19.03 -40.37
C ALA A 481 13.31 19.40 -40.72
N SER A 482 12.39 19.17 -39.81
CA SER A 482 11.05 19.76 -39.89
C SER A 482 11.09 21.16 -39.33
N ARG A 483 10.85 22.17 -40.21
CA ARG A 483 10.56 23.54 -39.81
C ARG A 483 9.06 23.71 -39.77
N ASP A 484 8.53 24.08 -38.62
CA ASP A 484 7.18 24.64 -38.50
C ASP A 484 7.22 26.14 -38.67
N PRO A 485 6.25 26.75 -39.39
CA PRO A 485 6.18 28.19 -39.55
C PRO A 485 5.50 28.88 -38.37
N ALA A 486 6.04 30.02 -37.94
CA ALA A 486 5.49 30.88 -36.92
C ALA A 486 4.15 31.53 -37.35
N PRO A 487 3.18 31.69 -36.46
CA PRO A 487 1.99 32.48 -36.75
C PRO A 487 2.23 33.99 -36.56
N ALA A 488 1.71 34.75 -37.48
CA ALA A 488 1.75 36.21 -37.55
C ALA A 488 0.92 36.87 -36.45
N GLY A 489 1.34 38.07 -36.05
CA GLY A 489 0.90 38.83 -34.90
C GLY A 489 -0.59 39.21 -34.86
N ALA A 490 -1.07 39.36 -33.63
CA ALA A 490 -2.28 40.09 -33.28
C ALA A 490 -1.94 41.41 -32.59
N PRO A 491 -2.74 42.48 -32.82
CA PRO A 491 -2.40 43.83 -32.34
C PRO A 491 -2.79 44.04 -30.87
N ALA A 492 -2.07 44.91 -30.19
CA ALA A 492 -2.27 45.35 -28.82
C ALA A 492 -3.58 46.13 -28.63
N PRO A 493 -4.26 45.96 -27.46
CA PRO A 493 -5.37 46.82 -27.11
C PRO A 493 -4.92 48.13 -26.49
N ALA A 494 -5.55 49.22 -26.95
CA ALA A 494 -5.36 50.59 -26.51
C ALA A 494 -5.83 50.79 -25.05
N ARG A 495 -5.08 51.57 -24.31
CA ARG A 495 -5.50 52.16 -23.02
C ARG A 495 -6.54 53.24 -23.28
N GLY A 496 -7.55 53.29 -22.49
CA GLY A 496 -8.52 54.35 -22.46
C GLY A 496 -9.39 54.33 -21.21
N GLY A 497 -9.27 55.34 -20.38
CA GLY A 497 -10.25 55.84 -19.46
C GLY A 497 -10.31 55.19 -18.08
#